data_f02dd2556c5721be40119975d94f29c3
#
_entry.id   f02dd2556c5721be40119975d94f29c3
#
_cell.length_a   1.000
_cell.length_b   1.000
_cell.length_c   1.000
_cell.angle_alpha   90.00
_cell.angle_beta   90.00
_cell.angle_gamma   90.00
#
_symmetry.space_group_name_H-M   'P 1'
#
loop_
_entity.id
_entity.type
_entity.pdbx_description
1 polymer ?
#
loop_
_entity_poly.entity_id
_entity_poly.type
_entity_poly.pdbx_seq_one_letter_code
_entity_poly.pdbx_strand_id
1 'polypeptide(L)'
;PLHGVSRHQDRKGLGNAITREMHDEDMQLIKELGANTIRLAHYQHDQYFYDLCDEAGMVVWAEIPYISEHMPNGRENTISQMKELIVQNYNHACIVCWGVSNEITISTKDNRDMRDNHHVLNDLCHEMDKTRLTTLACYAMCGPFNPVAHITDLVSWNLYLGWYVPGLFLNDLWMDFFHLCYPNRALGFSEYGAEGMPNLHSSHPRRGDHTEEYQAIYHEYMLRCFDRHKWLWATHVWNMYDFAADARDQGGEPGMNHKGLVTFDRKTKKDSFYIYKAWWSDEPF
;
A
#
# COMPACT_ATOMS: atom_id res chain seq x y z
N PRO A 1 13.00 -9.34 4.30
CA PRO A 1 12.11 -8.41 3.62
C PRO A 1 11.31 -7.56 4.62
N LEU A 2 10.94 -6.35 4.22
CA LEU A 2 10.03 -5.53 4.97
C LEU A 2 8.59 -6.06 4.82
N HIS A 3 7.84 -6.04 5.91
CA HIS A 3 6.45 -6.48 5.92
C HIS A 3 5.60 -5.50 6.73
N GLY A 4 4.48 -5.09 6.18
CA GLY A 4 3.66 -4.12 6.84
C GLY A 4 2.35 -3.81 6.13
N VAL A 5 1.89 -2.60 6.30
CA VAL A 5 0.56 -2.16 5.93
C VAL A 5 0.59 -0.81 5.20
N SER A 6 -0.45 -0.56 4.42
CA SER A 6 -0.80 0.79 3.97
C SER A 6 -1.76 1.42 4.98
N ARG A 7 -1.67 2.73 5.14
CA ARG A 7 -2.55 3.51 6.02
C ARG A 7 -3.11 4.71 5.28
N HIS A 8 -4.43 4.90 5.37
CA HIS A 8 -5.08 6.18 5.13
C HIS A 8 -5.22 6.96 6.44
N GLN A 9 -5.04 8.28 6.38
CA GLN A 9 -5.37 9.19 7.48
C GLN A 9 -6.86 9.50 7.42
N ASP A 10 -7.68 8.58 7.93
CA ASP A 10 -9.14 8.68 7.84
C ASP A 10 -9.82 8.08 9.08
N ARG A 11 -10.78 8.81 9.62
CA ARG A 11 -11.60 8.37 10.75
C ARG A 11 -13.07 8.65 10.51
N LYS A 12 -13.92 7.72 10.94
CA LYS A 12 -15.37 7.82 10.83
C LYS A 12 -15.87 9.14 11.42
N GLY A 13 -16.54 9.94 10.59
CA GLY A 13 -17.11 11.24 10.96
C GLY A 13 -16.14 12.41 11.03
N LEU A 14 -14.84 12.19 10.86
CA LEU A 14 -13.80 13.21 10.95
C LEU A 14 -12.99 13.38 9.67
N GLY A 15 -12.98 12.35 8.78
CA GLY A 15 -12.08 12.33 7.64
C GLY A 15 -10.63 12.48 8.09
N ASN A 16 -9.90 13.41 7.47
CA ASN A 16 -8.48 13.66 7.76
C ASN A 16 -8.22 14.48 9.02
N ALA A 17 -9.26 15.10 9.61
CA ALA A 17 -9.12 16.00 10.77
C ALA A 17 -9.07 15.19 12.09
N ILE A 18 -8.06 14.35 12.22
CA ILE A 18 -7.89 13.46 13.36
C ILE A 18 -6.95 14.06 14.41
N THR A 19 -7.09 13.62 15.68
CA THR A 19 -6.30 14.11 16.79
C THR A 19 -4.99 13.32 16.96
N ARG A 20 -4.07 13.84 17.80
CA ARG A 20 -2.83 13.12 18.13
C ARG A 20 -3.09 11.77 18.78
N GLU A 21 -4.06 11.70 19.68
CA GLU A 21 -4.45 10.46 20.35
C GLU A 21 -4.95 9.39 19.36
N MET A 22 -5.60 9.82 18.28
CA MET A 22 -6.03 8.91 17.21
C MET A 22 -4.84 8.43 16.36
N HIS A 23 -3.83 9.27 16.14
CA HIS A 23 -2.57 8.83 15.52
C HIS A 23 -1.83 7.84 16.43
N ASP A 24 -1.78 8.10 17.74
CA ASP A 24 -1.18 7.18 18.71
C ASP A 24 -1.88 5.82 18.71
N GLU A 25 -3.20 5.79 18.68
CA GLU A 25 -3.99 4.57 18.59
C GLU A 25 -3.67 3.77 17.32
N ASP A 26 -3.61 4.45 16.17
CA ASP A 26 -3.25 3.81 14.90
C ASP A 26 -1.85 3.19 14.97
N MET A 27 -0.87 3.93 15.50
CA MET A 27 0.50 3.41 15.64
C MET A 27 0.57 2.22 16.61
N GLN A 28 -0.17 2.26 17.72
CA GLN A 28 -0.21 1.15 18.67
C GLN A 28 -0.74 -0.14 18.01
N LEU A 29 -1.81 -0.04 17.24
CA LEU A 29 -2.38 -1.19 16.51
C LEU A 29 -1.42 -1.73 15.44
N ILE A 30 -0.71 -0.86 14.73
CA ILE A 30 0.30 -1.26 13.73
C ILE A 30 1.48 -1.98 14.41
N LYS A 31 1.94 -1.48 15.57
CA LYS A 31 2.99 -2.14 16.36
C LYS A 31 2.53 -3.48 16.90
N GLU A 32 1.31 -3.56 17.42
CA GLU A 32 0.71 -4.81 17.91
C GLU A 32 0.61 -5.87 16.81
N LEU A 33 0.35 -5.46 15.57
CA LEU A 33 0.31 -6.34 14.41
C LEU A 33 1.68 -6.98 14.11
N GLY A 34 2.77 -6.35 14.54
CA GLY A 34 4.14 -6.77 14.23
C GLY A 34 4.69 -6.23 12.91
N ALA A 35 4.05 -5.19 12.33
CA ALA A 35 4.55 -4.55 11.13
C ALA A 35 5.88 -3.80 11.39
N ASN A 36 6.78 -3.81 10.39
CA ASN A 36 8.03 -3.05 10.42
C ASN A 36 8.10 -1.98 9.31
N THR A 37 7.11 -1.92 8.43
CA THR A 37 7.00 -0.91 7.39
C THR A 37 5.57 -0.41 7.22
N ILE A 38 5.44 0.86 6.84
CA ILE A 38 4.14 1.50 6.58
C ILE A 38 4.24 2.29 5.28
N ARG A 39 3.30 2.05 4.37
CA ARG A 39 3.05 2.94 3.23
C ARG A 39 2.01 3.98 3.62
N LEU A 40 2.37 5.23 3.63
CA LEU A 40 1.47 6.36 3.93
C LEU A 40 0.74 6.78 2.65
N ALA A 41 -0.34 6.06 2.36
CA ALA A 41 -1.12 6.22 1.13
C ALA A 41 -2.15 7.35 1.28
N HIS A 42 -2.46 8.07 0.25
CA HIS A 42 -1.77 8.27 -1.03
C HIS A 42 -1.25 9.70 -1.10
N TYR A 43 -0.96 10.31 0.04
CA TYR A 43 -0.70 11.73 0.24
C TYR A 43 0.17 11.95 1.47
N GLN A 44 0.69 13.16 1.63
CA GLN A 44 1.41 13.54 2.84
C GLN A 44 0.48 13.45 4.06
N HIS A 45 0.89 12.67 5.05
CA HIS A 45 0.19 12.52 6.33
C HIS A 45 0.57 13.66 7.30
N ASP A 46 -0.09 13.73 8.45
CA ASP A 46 0.23 14.66 9.53
C ASP A 46 1.69 14.47 9.99
N GLN A 47 2.40 15.57 10.24
CA GLN A 47 3.80 15.57 10.70
C GLN A 47 3.97 14.74 11.98
N TYR A 48 3.02 14.79 12.88
CA TYR A 48 3.04 14.01 14.10
C TYR A 48 3.10 12.50 13.83
N PHE A 49 2.49 12.02 12.76
CA PHE A 49 2.56 10.59 12.44
C PHE A 49 3.94 10.17 11.94
N TYR A 50 4.67 11.05 11.24
CA TYR A 50 6.08 10.77 10.90
C TYR A 50 6.96 10.75 12.15
N ASP A 51 6.72 11.65 13.12
CA ASP A 51 7.41 11.60 14.42
C ASP A 51 7.19 10.26 15.13
N LEU A 52 5.95 9.76 15.15
CA LEU A 52 5.61 8.44 15.70
C LEU A 52 6.31 7.30 14.94
N CYS A 53 6.44 7.40 13.63
CA CYS A 53 7.17 6.42 12.83
C CYS A 53 8.67 6.41 13.16
N ASP A 54 9.28 7.59 13.33
CA ASP A 54 10.68 7.71 13.75
C ASP A 54 10.89 7.06 15.14
N GLU A 55 10.05 7.39 16.11
CA GLU A 55 10.11 6.85 17.47
C GLU A 55 9.90 5.33 17.52
N ALA A 56 9.01 4.83 16.67
CA ALA A 56 8.71 3.40 16.60
C ALA A 56 9.73 2.59 15.78
N GLY A 57 10.66 3.25 15.09
CA GLY A 57 11.60 2.58 14.19
C GLY A 57 10.94 1.96 12.96
N MET A 58 9.81 2.51 12.51
CA MET A 58 9.12 2.05 11.31
C MET A 58 9.85 2.48 10.04
N VAL A 59 9.84 1.64 9.03
CA VAL A 59 10.32 1.97 7.69
C VAL A 59 9.15 2.53 6.88
N VAL A 60 9.28 3.75 6.36
CA VAL A 60 8.17 4.47 5.73
C VAL A 60 8.40 4.68 4.24
N TRP A 61 7.34 4.41 3.48
CA TRP A 61 7.14 4.87 2.11
C TRP A 61 6.18 6.06 2.14
N ALA A 62 6.68 7.25 1.77
CA ALA A 62 5.89 8.49 1.66
C ALA A 62 5.66 8.84 0.19
N GLU A 63 4.45 9.26 -0.16
CA GLU A 63 4.06 9.51 -1.55
C GLU A 63 3.20 10.77 -1.74
N ILE A 64 3.14 11.24 -2.98
CA ILE A 64 2.27 12.35 -3.38
C ILE A 64 0.94 11.81 -3.96
N PRO A 65 -0.15 12.60 -3.94
CA PRO A 65 -1.46 12.21 -4.46
C PRO A 65 -1.55 12.32 -6.00
N TYR A 66 -0.59 11.73 -6.70
CA TYR A 66 -0.63 11.54 -8.14
C TYR A 66 -1.14 10.14 -8.42
N ILE A 67 -2.48 10.03 -8.62
CA ILE A 67 -3.21 8.77 -8.54
C ILE A 67 -4.17 8.59 -9.71
N SER A 68 -4.24 7.38 -10.24
CA SER A 68 -5.20 6.85 -11.21
C SER A 68 -5.19 7.50 -12.60
N GLU A 69 -4.89 8.78 -12.73
CA GLU A 69 -4.95 9.51 -13.99
C GLU A 69 -3.83 10.52 -14.12
N HIS A 70 -3.25 10.59 -15.32
CA HIS A 70 -2.33 11.65 -15.70
C HIS A 70 -3.08 12.80 -16.34
N MET A 71 -3.01 13.99 -15.73
CA MET A 71 -3.57 15.22 -16.27
C MET A 71 -2.42 16.11 -16.76
N PRO A 72 -2.33 16.40 -18.06
CA PRO A 72 -1.22 17.21 -18.61
C PRO A 72 -1.08 18.58 -17.96
N ASN A 73 -2.20 19.20 -17.58
CA ASN A 73 -2.23 20.49 -16.85
C ASN A 73 -1.93 20.34 -15.34
N GLY A 74 -1.78 19.12 -14.84
CA GLY A 74 -1.46 18.82 -13.44
C GLY A 74 0.03 18.58 -13.16
N ARG A 75 0.89 18.58 -14.16
CA ARG A 75 2.34 18.29 -14.01
C ARG A 75 3.01 19.20 -12.98
N GLU A 76 2.83 20.50 -13.13
CA GLU A 76 3.41 21.50 -12.21
C GLU A 76 2.96 21.27 -10.75
N ASN A 77 1.72 20.87 -10.56
CA ASN A 77 1.19 20.54 -9.24
C ASN A 77 1.87 19.29 -8.66
N THR A 78 2.09 18.23 -9.45
CA THR A 78 2.81 17.03 -8.98
C THR A 78 4.25 17.36 -8.57
N ILE A 79 4.92 18.21 -9.33
CA ILE A 79 6.29 18.69 -9.05
C ILE A 79 6.31 19.49 -7.75
N SER A 80 5.37 20.44 -7.59
CA SER A 80 5.25 21.26 -6.37
C SER A 80 5.01 20.38 -5.13
N GLN A 81 4.08 19.44 -5.21
CA GLN A 81 3.77 18.55 -4.10
C GLN A 81 4.95 17.64 -3.74
N MET A 82 5.70 17.14 -4.71
CA MET A 82 6.90 16.34 -4.44
C MET A 82 7.98 17.17 -3.74
N LYS A 83 8.19 18.42 -4.17
CA LYS A 83 9.11 19.33 -3.49
C LYS A 83 8.70 19.59 -2.04
N GLU A 84 7.42 19.86 -1.81
CA GLU A 84 6.89 20.07 -0.47
C GLU A 84 7.05 18.83 0.42
N LEU A 85 6.70 17.66 -0.09
CA LEU A 85 6.84 16.39 0.63
C LEU A 85 8.29 16.18 1.06
N ILE A 86 9.26 16.35 0.16
CA ILE A 86 10.68 16.15 0.46
C ILE A 86 11.18 17.20 1.45
N VAL A 87 10.92 18.48 1.20
CA VAL A 87 11.41 19.57 2.08
C VAL A 87 10.88 19.45 3.49
N GLN A 88 9.59 19.15 3.64
CA GLN A 88 8.95 19.07 4.95
C GLN A 88 9.36 17.82 5.73
N ASN A 89 9.72 16.73 5.04
CA ASN A 89 9.97 15.44 5.68
C ASN A 89 11.42 14.94 5.54
N TYR A 90 12.31 15.76 5.02
CA TYR A 90 13.71 15.37 4.75
C TYR A 90 14.42 14.80 5.98
N ASN A 91 14.15 15.34 7.16
CA ASN A 91 14.82 14.96 8.41
C ASN A 91 14.18 13.76 9.14
N HIS A 92 13.07 13.19 8.60
CA HIS A 92 12.49 11.97 9.17
C HIS A 92 13.30 10.75 8.76
N ALA A 93 14.00 10.15 9.73
CA ALA A 93 14.86 8.98 9.50
C ALA A 93 14.06 7.73 9.07
N CYS A 94 12.78 7.66 9.43
CA CYS A 94 11.90 6.55 9.07
C CYS A 94 11.67 6.43 7.56
N ILE A 95 11.69 7.54 6.80
CA ILE A 95 11.40 7.52 5.36
C ILE A 95 12.60 6.93 4.60
N VAL A 96 12.35 5.90 3.80
CA VAL A 96 13.38 5.23 3.00
C VAL A 96 13.17 5.37 1.50
N CYS A 97 11.94 5.68 1.06
CA CYS A 97 11.65 5.92 -0.34
C CYS A 97 10.54 6.95 -0.55
N TRP A 98 10.64 7.66 -1.67
CA TRP A 98 9.66 8.60 -2.17
C TRP A 98 8.80 7.94 -3.24
N GLY A 99 7.49 7.94 -3.04
CA GLY A 99 6.51 7.40 -3.99
C GLY A 99 6.07 8.46 -4.99
N VAL A 100 6.29 8.22 -6.28
CA VAL A 100 6.03 9.24 -7.31
C VAL A 100 4.60 9.18 -7.87
N SER A 101 3.95 8.01 -7.84
CA SER A 101 2.56 7.85 -8.30
C SER A 101 1.92 6.56 -7.84
N ASN A 102 0.59 6.49 -8.03
CA ASN A 102 -0.22 5.29 -7.79
C ASN A 102 -1.16 5.02 -8.96
N GLU A 103 -1.06 3.85 -9.58
CA GLU A 103 -2.01 3.32 -10.58
C GLU A 103 -2.35 4.26 -11.74
N ILE A 104 -1.43 5.09 -12.19
CA ILE A 104 -1.69 6.07 -13.25
C ILE A 104 -2.23 5.43 -14.53
N THR A 105 -1.82 4.20 -14.82
CA THR A 105 -2.24 3.48 -16.02
C THR A 105 -3.65 2.89 -15.92
N ILE A 106 -4.35 3.06 -14.79
CA ILE A 106 -5.76 2.60 -14.67
C ILE A 106 -6.69 3.43 -15.56
N SER A 107 -6.47 4.74 -15.63
CA SER A 107 -7.29 5.68 -16.44
C SER A 107 -6.53 6.33 -17.59
N THR A 108 -5.21 6.30 -17.58
CA THR A 108 -4.37 6.89 -18.61
C THR A 108 -3.64 5.81 -19.41
N LYS A 109 -3.89 5.74 -20.72
CA LYS A 109 -3.08 4.89 -21.58
C LYS A 109 -1.62 5.37 -21.54
N ASP A 110 -0.69 4.42 -21.59
CA ASP A 110 0.72 4.74 -21.68
C ASP A 110 1.01 5.71 -22.84
N ASN A 111 1.56 6.86 -22.52
CA ASN A 111 1.92 7.90 -23.47
C ASN A 111 3.18 8.64 -23.02
N ARG A 112 3.74 9.43 -23.93
CA ARG A 112 5.00 10.11 -23.70
C ARG A 112 4.92 11.13 -22.58
N ASP A 113 3.89 11.97 -22.54
CA ASP A 113 3.75 13.03 -21.54
C ASP A 113 3.66 12.47 -20.11
N MET A 114 2.90 11.39 -19.93
CA MET A 114 2.82 10.66 -18.66
C MET A 114 4.19 10.11 -18.24
N ARG A 115 4.92 9.46 -19.15
CA ARG A 115 6.26 8.92 -18.86
C ARG A 115 7.27 10.02 -18.55
N ASP A 116 7.25 11.10 -19.34
CA ASP A 116 8.13 12.27 -19.11
C ASP A 116 7.87 12.88 -17.72
N ASN A 117 6.61 12.95 -17.28
CA ASN A 117 6.30 13.41 -15.92
C ASN A 117 6.86 12.48 -14.83
N HIS A 118 6.78 11.17 -15.02
CA HIS A 118 7.39 10.22 -14.07
C HIS A 118 8.92 10.34 -14.03
N HIS A 119 9.58 10.53 -15.18
CA HIS A 119 11.01 10.80 -15.22
C HIS A 119 11.36 12.09 -14.48
N VAL A 120 10.62 13.18 -14.74
CA VAL A 120 10.83 14.46 -14.05
C VAL A 120 10.68 14.30 -12.52
N LEU A 121 9.67 13.58 -12.04
CA LEU A 121 9.48 13.35 -10.61
C LEU A 121 10.59 12.48 -10.02
N ASN A 122 11.00 11.42 -10.71
CA ASN A 122 12.10 10.58 -10.29
C ASN A 122 13.42 11.35 -10.17
N ASP A 123 13.75 12.12 -11.22
CA ASP A 123 14.97 12.92 -11.26
C ASP A 123 14.96 14.01 -10.18
N LEU A 124 13.81 14.66 -9.97
CA LEU A 124 13.61 15.63 -8.91
C LEU A 124 13.88 15.04 -7.51
N CYS A 125 13.37 13.83 -7.24
CA CYS A 125 13.64 13.15 -5.98
C CYS A 125 15.14 12.97 -5.77
N HIS A 126 15.86 12.49 -6.77
CA HIS A 126 17.32 12.27 -6.68
C HIS A 126 18.13 13.57 -6.66
N GLU A 127 17.64 14.64 -7.27
CA GLU A 127 18.28 15.96 -7.20
C GLU A 127 18.17 16.53 -5.77
N MET A 128 16.99 16.42 -5.17
CA MET A 128 16.73 16.97 -3.83
C MET A 128 17.22 16.07 -2.69
N ASP A 129 17.21 14.76 -2.90
CA ASP A 129 17.61 13.78 -1.89
C ASP A 129 18.42 12.63 -2.52
N LYS A 130 19.72 12.66 -2.29
CA LYS A 130 20.67 11.65 -2.80
C LYS A 130 20.75 10.39 -1.92
N THR A 131 19.99 10.34 -0.83
CA THR A 131 20.10 9.28 0.17
C THR A 131 18.96 8.27 0.11
N ARG A 132 17.83 8.65 -0.41
CA ARG A 132 16.62 7.81 -0.47
C ARG A 132 16.31 7.34 -1.89
N LEU A 133 15.69 6.18 -1.95
CA LEU A 133 15.26 5.57 -3.20
C LEU A 133 13.89 6.11 -3.65
N THR A 134 13.54 5.84 -4.90
CA THR A 134 12.23 6.15 -5.46
C THR A 134 11.46 4.87 -5.77
N THR A 135 10.15 4.95 -5.71
CA THR A 135 9.24 3.88 -6.10
C THR A 135 7.92 4.44 -6.65
N LEU A 136 7.10 3.57 -7.19
CA LEU A 136 5.71 3.87 -7.54
C LEU A 136 4.85 2.62 -7.37
N ALA A 137 3.56 2.78 -7.14
CA ALA A 137 2.61 1.69 -7.08
C ALA A 137 2.02 1.45 -8.48
N CYS A 138 2.43 0.36 -9.12
CA CYS A 138 2.01 0.02 -10.47
C CYS A 138 0.66 -0.69 -10.47
N TYR A 139 -0.21 -0.31 -11.40
CA TYR A 139 -1.43 -1.04 -11.68
C TYR A 139 -1.12 -2.36 -12.39
N ALA A 140 -1.54 -3.46 -11.79
CA ALA A 140 -1.19 -4.82 -12.24
C ALA A 140 -1.57 -5.11 -13.70
N MET A 141 -2.71 -4.61 -14.14
CA MET A 141 -3.25 -4.90 -15.48
C MET A 141 -2.49 -4.21 -16.61
N CYS A 142 -1.56 -3.29 -16.32
CA CYS A 142 -0.67 -2.74 -17.34
C CYS A 142 0.42 -3.72 -17.78
N GLY A 143 0.62 -4.77 -17.01
CA GLY A 143 1.59 -5.82 -17.26
C GLY A 143 3.04 -5.48 -16.89
N PRO A 144 3.90 -6.49 -16.72
CA PRO A 144 5.25 -6.34 -16.20
C PRO A 144 6.21 -5.60 -17.15
N PHE A 145 5.86 -5.47 -18.41
CA PHE A 145 6.68 -4.80 -19.46
C PHE A 145 6.33 -3.33 -19.67
N ASN A 146 5.36 -2.80 -18.91
CA ASN A 146 4.99 -1.39 -19.05
C ASN A 146 6.17 -0.48 -18.65
N PRO A 147 6.59 0.45 -19.52
CA PRO A 147 7.77 1.28 -19.27
C PRO A 147 7.70 2.11 -17.99
N VAL A 148 6.50 2.52 -17.55
CA VAL A 148 6.32 3.29 -16.31
C VAL A 148 6.84 2.51 -15.09
N ALA A 149 6.64 1.21 -15.05
CA ALA A 149 7.10 0.34 -13.95
C ALA A 149 8.62 0.33 -13.76
N HIS A 150 9.38 0.77 -14.76
CA HIS A 150 10.84 0.67 -14.79
C HIS A 150 11.56 2.02 -14.67
N ILE A 151 10.84 3.09 -14.32
CA ILE A 151 11.40 4.44 -14.19
C ILE A 151 12.08 4.64 -12.84
N THR A 152 11.46 4.14 -11.76
CA THR A 152 11.95 4.32 -10.39
C THR A 152 12.99 3.26 -9.98
N ASP A 153 13.72 3.50 -8.88
CA ASP A 153 14.73 2.57 -8.37
C ASP A 153 14.14 1.22 -7.99
N LEU A 154 13.04 1.24 -7.24
CA LEU A 154 12.29 0.07 -6.81
C LEU A 154 11.04 -0.07 -7.69
N VAL A 155 10.58 -1.30 -7.88
CA VAL A 155 9.29 -1.56 -8.52
C VAL A 155 8.32 -2.17 -7.51
N SER A 156 7.11 -1.65 -7.47
CA SER A 156 6.07 -2.14 -6.56
C SER A 156 4.74 -2.25 -7.29
N TRP A 157 3.98 -3.30 -6.97
CA TRP A 157 2.77 -3.64 -7.70
C TRP A 157 1.56 -3.70 -6.77
N ASN A 158 0.44 -3.14 -7.26
CA ASN A 158 -0.88 -3.37 -6.70
C ASN A 158 -1.43 -4.63 -7.34
N LEU A 159 -1.41 -5.74 -6.60
CA LEU A 159 -1.82 -7.05 -7.07
C LEU A 159 -2.94 -7.61 -6.20
N TYR A 160 -4.09 -7.85 -6.83
CA TYR A 160 -5.28 -8.38 -6.15
C TYR A 160 -5.73 -9.71 -6.76
N LEU A 161 -4.77 -10.56 -7.12
CA LEU A 161 -5.02 -11.90 -7.64
C LEU A 161 -5.55 -12.78 -6.48
N GLY A 162 -6.71 -13.36 -6.70
CA GLY A 162 -7.47 -14.03 -5.65
C GLY A 162 -8.61 -13.18 -5.07
N TRP A 163 -8.66 -11.88 -5.40
CA TRP A 163 -9.79 -11.01 -5.06
C TRP A 163 -10.51 -10.48 -6.31
N TYR A 164 -9.93 -9.53 -7.06
CA TYR A 164 -10.54 -9.04 -8.30
C TYR A 164 -10.42 -10.06 -9.43
N VAL A 165 -9.31 -10.77 -9.51
CA VAL A 165 -9.05 -11.84 -10.48
C VAL A 165 -9.02 -13.17 -9.74
N PRO A 166 -9.70 -14.23 -10.22
CA PRO A 166 -9.68 -15.55 -9.57
C PRO A 166 -8.29 -16.19 -9.63
N GLY A 167 -7.93 -16.93 -8.59
CA GLY A 167 -6.71 -17.73 -8.54
C GLY A 167 -5.61 -17.13 -7.65
N LEU A 168 -5.59 -17.52 -6.38
CA LEU A 168 -4.53 -17.11 -5.42
C LEU A 168 -3.14 -17.52 -5.90
N PHE A 169 -3.02 -18.72 -6.51
CA PHE A 169 -1.75 -19.24 -7.02
C PHE A 169 -1.11 -18.39 -8.12
N LEU A 170 -1.88 -17.53 -8.77
CA LEU A 170 -1.37 -16.61 -9.77
C LEU A 170 -0.38 -15.58 -9.18
N ASN A 171 -0.43 -15.32 -7.88
CA ASN A 171 0.55 -14.46 -7.20
C ASN A 171 1.96 -15.06 -7.29
N ASP A 172 2.11 -16.35 -7.00
CA ASP A 172 3.38 -17.06 -7.13
C ASP A 172 3.92 -16.99 -8.57
N LEU A 173 3.07 -17.32 -9.55
CA LEU A 173 3.44 -17.30 -10.95
C LEU A 173 3.82 -15.91 -11.45
N TRP A 174 3.11 -14.89 -11.00
CA TRP A 174 3.39 -13.51 -11.39
C TRP A 174 4.74 -13.03 -10.86
N MET A 175 5.04 -13.31 -9.59
CA MET A 175 6.33 -12.96 -8.98
C MET A 175 7.48 -13.69 -9.64
N ASP A 176 7.35 -15.01 -9.83
CA ASP A 176 8.38 -15.83 -10.48
C ASP A 176 8.64 -15.36 -11.90
N PHE A 177 7.58 -15.08 -12.66
CA PHE A 177 7.70 -14.57 -14.02
C PHE A 177 8.38 -13.19 -14.07
N PHE A 178 7.96 -12.26 -13.20
CA PHE A 178 8.58 -10.95 -13.14
C PHE A 178 10.06 -11.05 -12.77
N HIS A 179 10.39 -11.84 -11.76
CA HIS A 179 11.78 -12.02 -11.32
C HIS A 179 12.64 -12.71 -12.39
N LEU A 180 12.07 -13.64 -13.15
CA LEU A 180 12.75 -14.26 -14.30
C LEU A 180 13.08 -13.23 -15.39
N CYS A 181 12.13 -12.33 -15.69
CA CYS A 181 12.32 -11.30 -16.73
C CYS A 181 13.25 -10.18 -16.27
N TYR A 182 13.20 -9.83 -14.97
CA TYR A 182 13.91 -8.70 -14.39
C TYR A 182 14.62 -9.07 -13.08
N PRO A 183 15.63 -9.96 -13.12
CA PRO A 183 16.26 -10.51 -11.91
C PRO A 183 16.99 -9.46 -11.06
N ASN A 184 17.34 -8.33 -11.65
CA ASN A 184 18.05 -7.23 -10.97
C ASN A 184 17.11 -6.11 -10.48
N ARG A 185 15.79 -6.25 -10.67
CA ARG A 185 14.80 -5.29 -10.16
C ARG A 185 14.31 -5.70 -8.78
N ALA A 186 14.45 -4.82 -7.81
CA ALA A 186 13.87 -5.03 -6.49
C ALA A 186 12.34 -4.90 -6.58
N LEU A 187 11.66 -6.05 -6.51
CA LEU A 187 10.21 -6.17 -6.59
C LEU A 187 9.57 -6.10 -5.20
N GLY A 188 8.47 -5.36 -5.07
CA GLY A 188 7.63 -5.32 -3.89
C GLY A 188 6.14 -5.35 -4.20
N PHE A 189 5.35 -5.58 -3.18
CA PHE A 189 3.90 -5.41 -3.21
C PHE A 189 3.54 -4.11 -2.51
N SER A 190 3.05 -3.14 -3.29
CA SER A 190 2.52 -1.89 -2.74
C SER A 190 1.11 -2.06 -2.19
N GLU A 191 0.34 -2.96 -2.80
CA GLU A 191 -0.99 -3.32 -2.31
C GLU A 191 -1.33 -4.78 -2.64
N TYR A 192 -1.99 -5.43 -1.69
CA TYR A 192 -2.69 -6.70 -1.84
C TYR A 192 -3.72 -6.81 -0.71
N GLY A 193 -4.84 -7.47 -0.94
CA GLY A 193 -5.89 -7.58 0.06
C GLY A 193 -7.19 -8.15 -0.49
N ALA A 194 -8.06 -8.53 0.43
CA ALA A 194 -9.44 -8.93 0.18
C ALA A 194 -10.34 -8.25 1.19
N GLU A 195 -11.59 -7.99 0.83
CA GLU A 195 -12.55 -7.43 1.77
C GLU A 195 -13.08 -8.49 2.73
N GLY A 196 -13.26 -8.09 3.98
CA GLY A 196 -13.88 -8.89 5.03
C GLY A 196 -14.72 -8.02 5.95
N MET A 197 -16.00 -8.37 6.12
CA MET A 197 -16.91 -7.68 7.01
C MET A 197 -17.17 -8.57 8.23
N PRO A 198 -16.91 -8.09 9.48
CA PRO A 198 -17.03 -8.92 10.69
C PRO A 198 -18.41 -9.48 10.98
N ASN A 199 -19.44 -8.97 10.32
CA ASN A 199 -20.81 -9.44 10.42
C ASN A 199 -21.23 -10.43 9.32
N LEU A 200 -20.32 -10.74 8.38
CA LEU A 200 -20.56 -11.70 7.31
C LEU A 200 -19.69 -12.93 7.49
N HIS A 201 -20.35 -14.08 7.62
CA HIS A 201 -19.70 -15.37 7.84
C HIS A 201 -20.21 -16.43 6.89
N SER A 202 -19.35 -17.38 6.54
CA SER A 202 -19.69 -18.51 5.69
C SER A 202 -18.91 -19.76 6.07
N SER A 203 -19.60 -20.91 6.16
CA SER A 203 -18.95 -22.22 6.27
C SER A 203 -18.31 -22.69 4.94
N HIS A 204 -18.61 -22.00 3.82
CA HIS A 204 -18.07 -22.26 2.50
C HIS A 204 -17.66 -20.93 1.84
N PRO A 205 -16.63 -20.27 2.36
CA PRO A 205 -16.22 -18.95 1.92
C PRO A 205 -15.77 -18.98 0.44
N ARG A 206 -16.12 -17.93 -0.29
CA ARG A 206 -15.82 -17.81 -1.72
C ARG A 206 -15.29 -16.42 -2.04
N ARG A 207 -14.46 -16.35 -3.05
CA ARG A 207 -13.96 -15.09 -3.58
C ARG A 207 -15.12 -14.10 -3.86
N GLY A 208 -15.03 -12.91 -3.31
CA GLY A 208 -16.01 -11.84 -3.52
C GLY A 208 -17.26 -11.91 -2.64
N ASP A 209 -17.31 -12.79 -1.66
CA ASP A 209 -18.46 -12.90 -0.73
C ASP A 209 -18.37 -11.94 0.48
N HIS A 210 -17.27 -11.20 0.62
CA HIS A 210 -16.99 -10.25 1.69
C HIS A 210 -17.01 -10.86 3.10
N THR A 211 -16.90 -12.19 3.22
CA THR A 211 -16.84 -12.84 4.52
C THR A 211 -15.49 -12.67 5.17
N GLU A 212 -15.47 -12.63 6.48
CA GLU A 212 -14.25 -12.58 7.27
C GLU A 212 -13.36 -13.81 7.02
N GLU A 213 -13.98 -14.98 6.84
CA GLU A 213 -13.30 -16.24 6.55
C GLU A 213 -12.56 -16.19 5.18
N TYR A 214 -13.18 -15.61 4.14
CA TYR A 214 -12.46 -15.50 2.86
C TYR A 214 -11.29 -14.52 2.96
N GLN A 215 -11.44 -13.42 3.66
CA GLN A 215 -10.33 -12.49 3.92
C GLN A 215 -9.19 -13.22 4.64
N ALA A 216 -9.49 -14.03 5.65
CA ALA A 216 -8.50 -14.81 6.38
C ALA A 216 -7.77 -15.82 5.46
N ILE A 217 -8.49 -16.57 4.63
CA ILE A 217 -7.93 -17.51 3.65
C ILE A 217 -6.99 -16.77 2.67
N TYR A 218 -7.41 -15.62 2.15
CA TYR A 218 -6.61 -14.81 1.24
C TYR A 218 -5.28 -14.42 1.88
N HIS A 219 -5.33 -13.85 3.08
CA HIS A 219 -4.14 -13.34 3.76
C HIS A 219 -3.20 -14.47 4.22
N GLU A 220 -3.73 -15.57 4.69
CA GLU A 220 -2.92 -16.75 5.03
C GLU A 220 -2.17 -17.28 3.79
N TYR A 221 -2.85 -17.35 2.64
CA TYR A 221 -2.19 -17.72 1.39
C TYR A 221 -1.06 -16.75 1.02
N MET A 222 -1.32 -15.45 1.11
CA MET A 222 -0.33 -14.42 0.76
C MET A 222 0.90 -14.48 1.67
N LEU A 223 0.73 -14.68 2.97
CA LEU A 223 1.84 -14.84 3.90
C LEU A 223 2.72 -16.04 3.53
N ARG A 224 2.12 -17.20 3.25
CA ARG A 224 2.84 -18.39 2.77
C ARG A 224 3.52 -18.15 1.42
N CYS A 225 2.87 -17.39 0.55
CA CYS A 225 3.41 -17.00 -0.75
C CYS A 225 4.67 -16.12 -0.58
N PHE A 226 4.64 -15.14 0.29
CA PHE A 226 5.79 -14.27 0.57
C PHE A 226 6.94 -15.03 1.25
N ASP A 227 6.65 -16.02 2.07
CA ASP A 227 7.67 -16.89 2.65
C ASP A 227 8.43 -17.71 1.60
N ARG A 228 7.80 -18.01 0.48
CA ARG A 228 8.47 -18.64 -0.67
C ARG A 228 9.28 -17.65 -1.52
N HIS A 229 8.99 -16.32 -1.42
CA HIS A 229 9.58 -15.27 -2.24
C HIS A 229 10.35 -14.23 -1.38
N LYS A 230 11.28 -14.69 -0.56
CA LYS A 230 12.03 -13.85 0.41
C LYS A 230 12.95 -12.79 -0.23
N TRP A 231 13.05 -12.76 -1.53
CA TRP A 231 13.77 -11.75 -2.30
C TRP A 231 12.95 -10.46 -2.54
N LEU A 232 11.68 -10.43 -2.17
CA LEU A 232 10.88 -9.19 -2.21
C LEU A 232 11.47 -8.14 -1.28
N TRP A 233 11.52 -6.87 -1.71
CA TRP A 233 12.02 -5.80 -0.85
C TRP A 233 11.02 -5.43 0.24
N ALA A 234 9.72 -5.39 -0.08
CA ALA A 234 8.65 -5.08 0.88
C ALA A 234 7.28 -5.61 0.42
N THR A 235 6.40 -5.80 1.38
CA THR A 235 4.98 -6.11 1.17
C THR A 235 4.12 -5.22 2.06
N HIS A 236 3.08 -4.59 1.49
CA HIS A 236 2.17 -3.71 2.20
C HIS A 236 0.73 -4.17 2.01
N VAL A 237 0.09 -4.59 3.09
CA VAL A 237 -1.34 -4.95 3.08
C VAL A 237 -2.17 -3.72 2.71
N TRP A 238 -3.11 -3.87 1.83
CA TRP A 238 -4.17 -2.89 1.61
C TRP A 238 -5.45 -3.34 2.32
N ASN A 239 -5.79 -2.80 3.43
CA ASN A 239 -5.26 -1.68 4.18
C ASN A 239 -5.18 -2.08 5.66
N MET A 240 -4.53 -1.27 6.50
CA MET A 240 -4.58 -1.51 7.95
C MET A 240 -5.99 -1.35 8.50
N TYR A 241 -6.71 -0.32 8.06
CA TYR A 241 -8.05 0.03 8.51
C TYR A 241 -9.04 0.05 7.36
N ASP A 242 -10.29 -0.30 7.63
CA ASP A 242 -11.39 0.05 6.74
C ASP A 242 -11.47 1.57 6.63
N PHE A 243 -11.92 2.07 5.50
CA PHE A 243 -11.98 3.51 5.25
C PHE A 243 -13.11 3.87 4.30
N ALA A 244 -13.51 5.17 4.31
CA ALA A 244 -14.51 5.70 3.42
C ALA A 244 -13.97 5.84 1.99
N ALA A 245 -14.79 5.45 1.02
CA ALA A 245 -14.48 5.52 -0.41
C ALA A 245 -15.77 5.79 -1.18
N ASP A 246 -16.20 7.04 -1.25
CA ASP A 246 -17.55 7.46 -1.70
C ASP A 246 -17.98 6.87 -3.05
N ALA A 247 -17.06 6.77 -3.99
CA ALA A 247 -17.35 6.22 -5.33
C ALA A 247 -17.38 4.69 -5.38
N ARG A 248 -17.13 4.00 -4.25
CA ARG A 248 -17.01 2.55 -4.23
C ARG A 248 -18.39 1.89 -4.10
N ASP A 249 -18.73 1.07 -5.08
CA ASP A 249 -19.88 0.17 -5.06
C ASP A 249 -19.48 -1.15 -5.75
N GLN A 250 -18.77 -2.01 -5.01
CA GLN A 250 -18.19 -3.26 -5.52
C GLN A 250 -18.67 -4.48 -4.73
N GLY A 251 -19.88 -4.41 -4.18
CA GLY A 251 -20.41 -5.36 -3.22
C GLY A 251 -20.04 -4.96 -1.77
N GLY A 252 -20.69 -5.58 -0.79
CA GLY A 252 -20.56 -5.17 0.59
C GLY A 252 -21.32 -3.86 0.88
N GLU A 253 -20.72 -2.95 1.63
CA GLU A 253 -21.31 -1.66 2.00
C GLU A 253 -20.91 -0.57 1.00
N PRO A 254 -21.88 0.07 0.29
CA PRO A 254 -21.57 1.17 -0.61
C PRO A 254 -20.85 2.33 0.10
N GLY A 255 -19.88 2.94 -0.57
CA GLY A 255 -19.10 4.05 -0.02
C GLY A 255 -18.04 3.65 0.99
N MET A 256 -17.78 2.34 1.15
CA MET A 256 -16.78 1.81 2.09
C MET A 256 -15.81 0.84 1.41
N ASN A 257 -14.57 0.84 1.88
CA ASN A 257 -13.58 -0.19 1.59
C ASN A 257 -13.32 -1.01 2.84
N HIS A 258 -13.67 -2.30 2.80
CA HIS A 258 -13.54 -3.24 3.92
C HIS A 258 -12.31 -4.16 3.81
N LYS A 259 -11.25 -3.72 3.11
CA LYS A 259 -9.98 -4.45 3.07
C LYS A 259 -9.10 -4.24 4.29
N GLY A 260 -9.55 -3.43 5.26
CA GLY A 260 -8.85 -3.26 6.54
C GLY A 260 -8.70 -4.56 7.32
N LEU A 261 -7.61 -4.66 8.08
CA LEU A 261 -7.43 -5.69 9.10
C LEU A 261 -8.17 -5.32 10.39
N VAL A 262 -8.50 -4.05 10.55
CA VAL A 262 -9.24 -3.46 11.65
C VAL A 262 -10.38 -2.61 11.08
N THR A 263 -11.52 -2.58 11.76
CA THR A 263 -12.68 -1.80 11.34
C THR A 263 -12.44 -0.29 11.34
N PHE A 264 -13.25 0.46 10.60
CA PHE A 264 -13.12 1.91 10.44
C PHE A 264 -13.15 2.68 11.76
N ASP A 265 -13.89 2.20 12.74
CA ASP A 265 -13.97 2.77 14.08
C ASP A 265 -12.87 2.31 15.06
N ARG A 266 -11.93 1.48 14.58
CA ARG A 266 -10.82 0.85 15.33
C ARG A 266 -11.26 -0.10 16.46
N LYS A 267 -12.55 -0.47 16.55
CA LYS A 267 -13.07 -1.26 17.67
C LYS A 267 -12.92 -2.76 17.48
N THR A 268 -12.87 -3.23 16.25
CA THR A 268 -12.82 -4.66 15.96
C THR A 268 -11.59 -5.00 15.14
N LYS A 269 -10.74 -5.85 15.68
CA LYS A 269 -9.67 -6.53 14.95
C LYS A 269 -10.28 -7.75 14.29
N LYS A 270 -10.14 -7.87 12.97
CA LYS A 270 -10.68 -9.00 12.21
C LYS A 270 -9.78 -10.24 12.36
N ASP A 271 -10.26 -11.41 11.98
CA ASP A 271 -9.48 -12.65 12.06
C ASP A 271 -8.13 -12.54 11.35
N SER A 272 -8.07 -11.87 10.21
CA SER A 272 -6.84 -11.62 9.48
C SER A 272 -5.82 -10.79 10.27
N PHE A 273 -6.23 -9.90 11.16
CA PHE A 273 -5.31 -9.18 12.05
C PHE A 273 -4.53 -10.16 12.93
N TYR A 274 -5.22 -11.13 13.52
CA TYR A 274 -4.58 -12.12 14.39
C TYR A 274 -3.68 -13.09 13.62
N ILE A 275 -4.02 -13.41 12.36
CA ILE A 275 -3.15 -14.18 11.47
C ILE A 275 -1.82 -13.46 11.24
N TYR A 276 -1.86 -12.16 10.92
CA TYR A 276 -0.64 -11.35 10.75
C TYR A 276 0.14 -11.21 12.05
N LYS A 277 -0.54 -10.93 13.15
CA LYS A 277 0.11 -10.85 14.47
C LYS A 277 0.86 -12.14 14.78
N ALA A 278 0.22 -13.29 14.52
CA ALA A 278 0.85 -14.59 14.67
C ALA A 278 2.09 -14.78 13.82
N TRP A 279 2.03 -14.29 12.59
CA TRP A 279 3.08 -14.52 11.60
C TRP A 279 4.28 -13.59 11.77
N TRP A 280 4.01 -12.35 12.23
CA TRP A 280 5.00 -11.28 12.28
C TRP A 280 5.56 -11.01 13.68
N SER A 281 4.88 -11.40 14.75
CA SER A 281 5.40 -11.23 16.09
C SER A 281 6.23 -12.44 16.52
N ASP A 282 7.30 -12.18 17.27
CA ASP A 282 8.11 -13.21 17.91
C ASP A 282 7.48 -13.69 19.24
N GLU A 283 6.32 -13.15 19.61
CA GLU A 283 5.62 -13.54 20.84
C GLU A 283 4.76 -14.80 20.59
N PRO A 284 4.93 -15.86 21.38
CA PRO A 284 4.03 -17.01 21.33
C PRO A 284 2.63 -16.59 21.76
N PHE A 285 1.60 -17.19 21.17
CA PHE A 285 0.18 -17.00 21.51
C PHE A 285 -0.11 -17.40 22.93
#